data_61e5edf46e48d3e3660e0c31c81460b6
#
_entry.id   61e5edf46e48d3e3660e0c31c81460b6
#
_cell.length_a   1.000
_cell.length_b   1.000
_cell.length_c   1.000
_cell.angle_alpha   90.00
_cell.angle_beta   90.00
_cell.angle_gamma   90.00
#
_symmetry.space_group_name_H-M   'P 1'
#
loop_
_entity.id
_entity.type
_entity.pdbx_description
1 polymer ?
#
loop_
_entity_poly.entity_id
_entity_poly.type
_entity_poly.pdbx_seq_one_letter_code
_entity_poly.pdbx_strand_id
1 'polypeptide(L)'
;MGTEVDDTELVTLRRLIEEFEAELATLGARVDNLEGRVAFLEDHQFSTTTKLNGEVIFSLVGATSDEEDANIILADRVRLNLNTSFTGQDLLITGLQAYNFGGDITGAGSVQGALFPGRDAFLSEGSTKLSFEPQFPEFNPQDLSESAGSNDVELYKLLYIFPSGVNNLTLFAGTAAEASDAFPAIIPFSSEGQGAISRFATLNPVLRVSGGTSQTGLASAVGFIWGISDAIDLRALYGSVNAAIPEQGDNNILGSGFFGGSTVASAQLTLKPSSQFDIGLNYAYSYHDLNIMGLGLTRFSSNPLNIPGRTVDGDGNPIVGGILDTPVHVNSLGATATWRISPKISLTGYGAYFFVDAVAGADASSDFTTWMAGLHFQDLFKEGNTAGLIFGQPLHRVEADGAADLTEPGVDRETPYHLEAFYNFKVSDNVSITPGAFVLFNPESDGNNDTALVGVLRTTFTF
;
A
#
# COMPACT_ATOMS: atom_id res chain seq x y z
N MET A 1 25.32 -86.24 -0.31
CA MET A 1 26.35 -85.13 -0.42
C MET A 1 25.88 -84.04 0.46
N GLY A 2 26.45 -83.97 1.68
CA GLY A 2 26.26 -82.87 2.57
C GLY A 2 27.28 -81.82 2.14
N THR A 3 26.85 -80.63 1.79
CA THR A 3 27.72 -79.46 1.63
C THR A 3 28.18 -79.03 3.03
N GLU A 4 29.46 -79.34 3.38
CA GLU A 4 30.09 -78.68 4.50
C GLU A 4 30.09 -77.17 4.21
N VAL A 5 29.37 -76.41 5.02
CA VAL A 5 29.46 -74.93 5.00
C VAL A 5 30.82 -74.61 5.58
N ASP A 6 31.65 -73.93 4.79
CA ASP A 6 33.02 -73.51 5.20
C ASP A 6 32.94 -72.64 6.44
N ASP A 7 33.74 -72.92 7.46
CA ASP A 7 33.83 -72.12 8.70
C ASP A 7 34.08 -70.61 8.42
N THR A 8 34.74 -70.30 7.32
CA THR A 8 34.99 -68.95 6.86
C THR A 8 33.70 -68.21 6.39
N GLU A 9 32.77 -68.94 5.76
CA GLU A 9 31.47 -68.42 5.35
C GLU A 9 30.58 -68.15 6.55
N LEU A 10 30.61 -69.02 7.55
CA LEU A 10 29.87 -68.85 8.81
C LEU A 10 30.37 -67.64 9.63
N VAL A 11 31.67 -67.38 9.67
CA VAL A 11 32.28 -66.22 10.33
C VAL A 11 31.90 -64.95 9.58
N THR A 12 31.94 -64.98 8.27
CA THR A 12 31.54 -63.83 7.42
C THR A 12 30.06 -63.50 7.60
N LEU A 13 29.20 -64.54 7.64
CA LEU A 13 27.76 -64.35 7.83
C LEU A 13 27.44 -63.77 9.22
N ARG A 14 28.14 -64.23 10.28
CA ARG A 14 27.99 -63.66 11.64
C ARG A 14 28.39 -62.19 11.68
N ARG A 15 29.49 -61.84 11.07
CA ARG A 15 29.95 -60.45 11.03
C ARG A 15 28.99 -59.57 10.27
N LEU A 16 28.43 -60.02 9.15
CA LEU A 16 27.40 -59.33 8.38
C LEU A 16 26.10 -59.15 9.21
N ILE A 17 25.69 -60.14 9.97
CA ILE A 17 24.51 -60.06 10.85
C ILE A 17 24.74 -59.04 11.94
N GLU A 18 25.91 -59.00 12.60
CA GLU A 18 26.26 -58.06 13.63
C GLU A 18 26.36 -56.63 13.10
N GLU A 19 26.91 -56.43 11.87
CA GLU A 19 26.94 -55.16 11.19
C GLU A 19 25.53 -54.65 10.81
N PHE A 20 24.66 -55.53 10.29
CA PHE A 20 23.27 -55.22 9.99
C PHE A 20 22.44 -54.93 11.25
N GLU A 21 22.64 -55.65 12.36
CA GLU A 21 21.97 -55.36 13.63
C GLU A 21 22.36 -54.00 14.16
N ALA A 22 23.65 -53.60 14.07
CA ALA A 22 24.14 -52.31 14.50
C ALA A 22 23.59 -51.15 13.59
N GLU A 23 23.53 -51.38 12.27
CA GLU A 23 22.95 -50.43 11.33
C GLU A 23 21.44 -50.23 11.55
N LEU A 24 20.71 -51.35 11.76
CA LEU A 24 19.27 -51.32 12.05
C LEU A 24 18.96 -50.64 13.37
N ALA A 25 19.77 -50.85 14.40
CA ALA A 25 19.61 -50.15 15.68
C ALA A 25 19.86 -48.64 15.53
N THR A 26 20.87 -48.24 14.72
CA THR A 26 21.15 -46.84 14.41
C THR A 26 20.03 -46.22 13.59
N LEU A 27 19.50 -46.95 12.62
CA LEU A 27 18.40 -46.50 11.81
C LEU A 27 17.11 -46.34 12.62
N GLY A 28 16.81 -47.31 13.51
CA GLY A 28 15.71 -47.24 14.46
C GLY A 28 15.77 -45.98 15.34
N ALA A 29 16.94 -45.74 15.96
CA ALA A 29 17.12 -44.54 16.78
C ALA A 29 16.96 -43.21 15.97
N ARG A 30 17.35 -43.21 14.70
CA ARG A 30 17.13 -42.05 13.80
C ARG A 30 15.66 -41.88 13.43
N VAL A 31 14.95 -42.96 13.22
CA VAL A 31 13.49 -42.93 12.93
C VAL A 31 12.74 -42.44 14.16
N ASP A 32 13.01 -43.00 15.36
CA ASP A 32 12.39 -42.55 16.63
C ASP A 32 12.63 -41.06 16.87
N ASN A 33 13.86 -40.58 16.61
CA ASN A 33 14.16 -39.14 16.71
C ASN A 33 13.41 -38.28 15.69
N LEU A 34 13.27 -38.76 14.44
CA LEU A 34 12.51 -38.09 13.43
C LEU A 34 11.01 -38.10 13.75
N GLU A 35 10.47 -39.21 14.21
CA GLU A 35 9.07 -39.31 14.66
C GLU A 35 8.80 -38.36 15.84
N GLY A 36 9.69 -38.32 16.83
CA GLY A 36 9.59 -37.37 17.93
C GLY A 36 9.65 -35.90 17.48
N ARG A 37 10.48 -35.59 16.50
CA ARG A 37 10.55 -34.22 15.93
C ARG A 37 9.33 -33.88 15.09
N VAL A 38 8.78 -34.85 14.35
CA VAL A 38 7.54 -34.67 13.58
C VAL A 38 6.36 -34.47 14.51
N ALA A 39 6.21 -35.31 15.54
CA ALA A 39 5.16 -35.16 16.54
C ALA A 39 5.27 -33.79 17.28
N PHE A 40 6.48 -33.37 17.63
CA PHE A 40 6.70 -32.05 18.20
C PHE A 40 6.31 -30.91 17.25
N LEU A 41 6.64 -31.02 15.96
CA LEU A 41 6.26 -30.04 14.94
C LEU A 41 4.74 -30.03 14.71
N GLU A 42 4.10 -31.20 14.68
CA GLU A 42 2.64 -31.31 14.54
C GLU A 42 1.89 -30.71 15.72
N ASP A 43 2.35 -30.97 16.94
CA ASP A 43 1.76 -30.41 18.19
C ASP A 43 1.94 -28.91 18.33
N HIS A 44 2.99 -28.35 17.70
CA HIS A 44 3.32 -26.92 17.77
C HIS A 44 3.03 -26.17 16.47
N GLN A 45 2.49 -26.82 15.46
CA GLN A 45 2.02 -26.13 14.25
C GLN A 45 0.73 -25.39 14.54
N PHE A 46 0.74 -24.07 14.28
CA PHE A 46 -0.46 -23.24 14.35
C PHE A 46 -1.60 -23.79 13.45
N SER A 47 -1.26 -24.26 12.26
CA SER A 47 -2.16 -24.94 11.32
C SER A 47 -1.37 -25.51 10.14
N THR A 48 -1.79 -26.65 9.59
CA THR A 48 -1.24 -27.18 8.33
C THR A 48 -1.72 -26.42 7.10
N THR A 49 -2.82 -25.68 7.22
CA THR A 49 -3.47 -24.95 6.13
C THR A 49 -3.22 -23.44 6.20
N THR A 50 -2.75 -22.92 7.34
CA THR A 50 -2.55 -21.49 7.56
C THR A 50 -1.08 -21.19 7.86
N LYS A 51 -0.51 -20.24 7.15
CA LYS A 51 0.83 -19.68 7.41
C LYS A 51 0.69 -18.27 7.95
N LEU A 52 1.43 -17.96 9.01
CA LEU A 52 1.57 -16.61 9.55
C LEU A 52 2.79 -15.94 8.93
N ASN A 53 2.61 -14.74 8.39
CA ASN A 53 3.68 -13.84 7.99
C ASN A 53 3.50 -12.53 8.74
N GLY A 54 4.57 -11.93 9.20
CA GLY A 54 4.52 -10.67 9.93
C GLY A 54 5.52 -9.65 9.45
N GLU A 55 5.15 -8.38 9.59
CA GLU A 55 6.02 -7.23 9.43
C GLU A 55 5.85 -6.31 10.62
N VAL A 56 6.96 -5.93 11.25
CA VAL A 56 7.00 -4.92 12.32
C VAL A 56 7.96 -3.83 11.90
N ILE A 57 7.50 -2.60 11.96
CA ILE A 57 8.27 -1.40 11.65
C ILE A 57 8.39 -0.54 12.90
N PHE A 58 9.60 -0.11 13.22
CA PHE A 58 9.86 1.01 14.12
C PHE A 58 10.57 2.11 13.35
N SER A 59 10.16 3.34 13.53
CA SER A 59 10.75 4.46 12.80
C SER A 59 10.89 5.71 13.66
N LEU A 60 12.08 6.29 13.65
CA LEU A 60 12.28 7.66 14.11
C LEU A 60 12.04 8.57 12.91
N VAL A 61 11.15 9.56 13.07
CA VAL A 61 10.76 10.51 12.04
C VAL A 61 10.93 11.91 12.60
N GLY A 62 11.62 12.77 11.87
CA GLY A 62 11.73 14.19 12.15
C GLY A 62 11.44 14.98 10.88
N ALA A 63 10.77 16.10 11.00
CA ALA A 63 10.47 16.96 9.88
C ALA A 63 10.59 18.43 10.27
N THR A 64 10.99 19.27 9.31
CA THR A 64 11.16 20.71 9.50
C THR A 64 10.76 21.46 8.23
N SER A 65 10.26 22.67 8.40
CA SER A 65 10.14 23.67 7.35
C SER A 65 10.78 24.98 7.86
N ASP A 66 10.79 26.03 7.06
CA ASP A 66 11.37 27.31 7.50
C ASP A 66 10.54 28.00 8.60
N GLU A 67 9.23 27.71 8.68
CA GLU A 67 8.31 28.31 9.66
C GLU A 67 7.99 27.39 10.83
N GLU A 68 7.88 26.06 10.58
CA GLU A 68 7.40 25.10 11.58
C GLU A 68 8.29 23.86 11.63
N ASP A 69 8.53 23.37 12.84
CA ASP A 69 9.25 22.13 13.11
C ASP A 69 8.30 21.08 13.71
N ALA A 70 8.28 19.89 13.15
CA ALA A 70 7.61 18.77 13.80
C ALA A 70 8.52 18.15 14.87
N ASN A 71 7.93 17.75 15.99
CA ASN A 71 8.65 16.97 16.98
C ASN A 71 9.16 15.65 16.37
N ILE A 72 10.32 15.18 16.85
CA ILE A 72 10.79 13.84 16.51
C ILE A 72 9.85 12.83 17.15
N ILE A 73 9.25 11.98 16.31
CA ILE A 73 8.35 10.91 16.75
C ILE A 73 9.01 9.54 16.64
N LEU A 74 8.60 8.63 17.51
CA LEU A 74 8.86 7.20 17.38
C LEU A 74 7.56 6.52 16.95
N ALA A 75 7.50 6.19 15.66
CA ALA A 75 6.35 5.56 15.04
C ALA A 75 6.54 4.04 14.95
N ASP A 76 5.45 3.31 15.06
CA ASP A 76 5.43 1.86 14.81
C ASP A 76 4.24 1.44 13.95
N ARG A 77 4.40 0.32 13.26
CA ARG A 77 3.34 -0.43 12.61
C ARG A 77 3.63 -1.92 12.68
N VAL A 78 2.63 -2.68 13.06
CA VAL A 78 2.64 -4.15 13.05
C VAL A 78 1.60 -4.63 12.05
N ARG A 79 1.97 -5.53 11.15
CA ARG A 79 1.05 -6.27 10.27
C ARG A 79 1.27 -7.77 10.43
N LEU A 80 0.17 -8.50 10.60
CA LEU A 80 0.14 -9.97 10.69
C LEU A 80 -0.81 -10.49 9.62
N ASN A 81 -0.30 -11.33 8.72
CA ASN A 81 -1.10 -11.94 7.66
C ASN A 81 -1.21 -13.45 7.89
N LEU A 82 -2.43 -13.91 8.08
CA LEU A 82 -2.81 -15.31 8.11
C LEU A 82 -3.19 -15.73 6.68
N ASN A 83 -2.32 -16.48 6.05
CA ASN A 83 -2.48 -16.97 4.69
C ASN A 83 -2.97 -18.42 4.72
N THR A 84 -4.26 -18.63 4.45
CA THR A 84 -4.93 -19.94 4.55
C THR A 84 -5.30 -20.44 3.17
N SER A 85 -4.97 -21.72 2.88
CA SER A 85 -5.42 -22.41 1.67
C SER A 85 -6.23 -23.64 2.07
N PHE A 86 -7.41 -23.80 1.49
CA PHE A 86 -8.30 -24.94 1.75
C PHE A 86 -8.16 -26.05 0.72
N THR A 87 -7.78 -25.71 -0.50
CA THR A 87 -7.69 -26.63 -1.64
C THR A 87 -6.29 -26.81 -2.18
N GLY A 88 -5.32 -26.02 -1.70
CA GLY A 88 -3.96 -25.93 -2.23
C GLY A 88 -3.83 -25.07 -3.50
N GLN A 89 -4.94 -24.56 -4.04
CA GLN A 89 -4.99 -23.70 -5.23
C GLN A 89 -5.68 -22.36 -4.95
N ASP A 90 -6.18 -22.18 -3.75
CA ASP A 90 -6.85 -20.98 -3.27
C ASP A 90 -6.05 -20.30 -2.16
N LEU A 91 -6.40 -19.07 -1.84
CA LEU A 91 -5.74 -18.30 -0.79
C LEU A 91 -6.74 -17.37 -0.13
N LEU A 92 -7.00 -17.58 1.16
CA LEU A 92 -7.66 -16.59 2.03
C LEU A 92 -6.57 -15.83 2.80
N ILE A 93 -6.55 -14.53 2.61
CA ILE A 93 -5.67 -13.62 3.36
C ILE A 93 -6.52 -12.93 4.44
N THR A 94 -6.14 -13.11 5.71
CA THR A 94 -6.69 -12.35 6.82
C THR A 94 -5.56 -11.53 7.42
N GLY A 95 -5.61 -10.23 7.25
CA GLY A 95 -4.57 -9.30 7.71
C GLY A 95 -5.04 -8.46 8.89
N LEU A 96 -4.23 -8.45 9.93
CA LEU A 96 -4.41 -7.61 11.11
C LEU A 96 -3.29 -6.58 11.15
N GLN A 97 -3.60 -5.34 11.52
CA GLN A 97 -2.59 -4.31 11.76
C GLN A 97 -2.83 -3.56 13.06
N ALA A 98 -1.76 -2.98 13.58
CA ALA A 98 -1.79 -1.99 14.65
C ALA A 98 -0.69 -0.96 14.40
N TYR A 99 -0.91 0.29 14.80
CA TYR A 99 0.03 1.38 14.61
C TYR A 99 -0.22 2.51 15.63
N ASN A 100 0.80 3.34 15.88
CA ASN A 100 0.73 4.42 16.87
C ASN A 100 0.82 5.83 16.28
N PHE A 101 0.75 5.99 14.97
CA PHE A 101 0.93 7.28 14.31
C PHE A 101 -0.02 7.42 13.10
N GLY A 102 -0.13 8.63 12.61
CA GLY A 102 -1.03 9.04 11.54
C GLY A 102 -1.86 10.23 12.02
N GLY A 103 -2.45 10.96 11.12
CA GLY A 103 -3.32 12.07 11.45
C GLY A 103 -4.79 11.66 11.42
N ASP A 104 -5.62 12.44 12.05
CA ASP A 104 -7.04 12.40 11.80
C ASP A 104 -7.37 13.03 10.42
N ILE A 105 -8.65 13.09 10.08
CA ILE A 105 -9.13 13.70 8.82
C ILE A 105 -8.78 15.19 8.71
N THR A 106 -8.48 15.86 9.82
CA THR A 106 -8.04 17.26 9.83
C THR A 106 -6.53 17.41 9.68
N GLY A 107 -5.80 16.29 9.62
CA GLY A 107 -4.34 16.26 9.62
C GLY A 107 -3.71 16.41 11.00
N ALA A 108 -4.49 16.64 12.04
CA ALA A 108 -3.96 16.72 13.41
C ALA A 108 -3.31 15.38 13.80
N GLY A 109 -2.10 15.43 14.36
CA GLY A 109 -1.32 14.25 14.72
C GLY A 109 -0.47 13.65 13.61
N SER A 110 -0.57 14.15 12.36
CA SER A 110 0.31 13.76 11.25
C SER A 110 1.52 14.68 11.12
N VAL A 111 2.56 14.22 10.41
CA VAL A 111 3.70 15.10 10.02
C VAL A 111 3.22 16.24 9.14
N GLN A 112 2.26 15.98 8.26
CA GLN A 112 1.64 17.00 7.40
C GLN A 112 0.99 18.11 8.23
N GLY A 113 0.14 17.73 9.19
CA GLY A 113 -0.54 18.70 10.04
C GLY A 113 0.41 19.48 10.96
N ALA A 114 1.53 18.88 11.38
CA ALA A 114 2.54 19.56 12.19
C ALA A 114 3.29 20.63 11.40
N LEU A 115 3.65 20.35 10.13
CA LEU A 115 4.37 21.30 9.28
C LEU A 115 3.45 22.34 8.64
N PHE A 116 2.21 21.96 8.37
CA PHE A 116 1.23 22.80 7.66
C PHE A 116 -0.09 22.81 8.40
N PRO A 117 -0.17 23.51 9.55
CA PRO A 117 -1.38 23.56 10.38
C PRO A 117 -2.60 24.04 9.61
N GLY A 118 -3.73 23.34 9.78
CA GLY A 118 -4.99 23.65 9.10
C GLY A 118 -5.04 23.23 7.63
N ARG A 119 -4.11 22.36 7.21
CA ARG A 119 -4.13 21.72 5.89
C ARG A 119 -4.36 20.24 6.06
N ASP A 120 -5.28 19.72 5.28
CA ASP A 120 -5.73 18.35 5.42
C ASP A 120 -4.69 17.37 4.87
N ALA A 121 -4.28 16.42 5.70
CA ALA A 121 -3.49 15.26 5.30
C ALA A 121 -4.37 14.15 4.68
N PHE A 122 -5.56 14.48 4.25
CA PHE A 122 -6.61 13.52 3.92
C PHE A 122 -6.30 12.72 2.66
N LEU A 123 -5.66 13.31 1.66
CA LEU A 123 -5.24 12.55 0.49
C LEU A 123 -4.08 11.62 0.84
N SER A 124 -4.18 10.39 0.39
CA SER A 124 -3.08 9.42 0.48
C SER A 124 -1.80 9.92 -0.21
N GLU A 125 -1.94 10.91 -1.06
CA GLU A 125 -0.88 11.61 -1.78
C GLU A 125 -0.43 12.89 -1.07
N GLY A 126 -0.88 13.12 0.16
CA GLY A 126 -0.38 14.21 1.02
C GLY A 126 1.15 14.19 1.03
N SER A 127 1.75 15.34 0.81
CA SER A 127 3.13 15.47 0.37
C SER A 127 4.14 14.89 1.36
N THR A 128 3.82 14.87 2.67
CA THR A 128 4.72 14.38 3.72
C THR A 128 4.42 12.96 4.19
N LYS A 129 3.43 12.26 3.60
CA LYS A 129 3.07 10.91 4.03
C LYS A 129 4.20 9.91 3.85
N LEU A 130 4.41 9.12 4.91
CA LEU A 130 5.40 8.05 4.92
C LEU A 130 4.87 6.81 4.19
N SER A 131 5.75 6.02 3.58
CA SER A 131 5.38 4.81 2.85
C SER A 131 4.59 3.83 3.71
N PHE A 132 4.94 3.69 4.98
CA PHE A 132 4.34 2.76 5.93
C PHE A 132 3.22 3.38 6.78
N GLU A 133 2.93 4.67 6.62
CA GLU A 133 1.80 5.33 7.27
C GLU A 133 0.50 4.70 6.78
N PRO A 134 -0.40 4.27 7.68
CA PRO A 134 -1.67 3.68 7.29
C PRO A 134 -2.47 4.61 6.39
N GLN A 135 -3.12 4.05 5.39
CA GLN A 135 -3.93 4.86 4.46
C GLN A 135 -5.23 5.29 5.11
N PHE A 136 -5.68 4.53 6.08
CA PHE A 136 -6.96 4.68 6.74
C PHE A 136 -6.71 4.81 8.23
N PRO A 137 -6.57 6.02 8.75
CA PRO A 137 -6.99 6.25 10.11
C PRO A 137 -8.47 5.82 10.16
N GLU A 138 -8.88 5.21 11.25
CA GLU A 138 -10.29 4.87 11.47
C GLU A 138 -11.14 6.11 11.19
N PHE A 139 -11.75 6.13 10.00
CA PHE A 139 -12.63 7.22 9.62
C PHE A 139 -14.03 6.90 10.11
N ASN A 140 -14.39 7.48 11.23
CA ASN A 140 -15.77 7.53 11.66
C ASN A 140 -16.39 8.85 11.18
N PRO A 141 -17.25 8.84 10.13
CA PRO A 141 -17.86 10.07 9.64
C PRO A 141 -18.75 10.79 10.67
N GLN A 142 -19.07 10.12 11.78
CA GLN A 142 -19.85 10.68 12.88
C GLN A 142 -19.01 11.17 14.05
N ASP A 143 -17.74 10.75 14.11
CA ASP A 143 -16.77 11.21 15.10
C ASP A 143 -15.42 11.51 14.44
N LEU A 144 -15.29 12.76 14.00
CA LEU A 144 -14.09 13.25 13.32
C LEU A 144 -12.90 13.48 14.29
N SER A 145 -13.10 13.25 15.58
CA SER A 145 -12.09 13.46 16.62
C SER A 145 -11.29 12.20 16.94
N GLU A 146 -11.63 11.05 16.40
CA GLU A 146 -10.84 9.84 16.59
C GLU A 146 -9.51 9.96 15.84
N SER A 147 -8.47 10.10 16.61
CA SER A 147 -7.10 10.14 16.09
C SER A 147 -6.60 8.73 15.79
N ALA A 148 -6.05 8.54 14.61
CA ALA A 148 -5.29 7.34 14.30
C ALA A 148 -4.15 7.14 15.31
N GLY A 149 -3.86 5.89 15.66
CA GLY A 149 -2.62 5.59 16.35
C GLY A 149 -2.73 5.25 17.83
N SER A 150 -3.73 4.48 18.20
CA SER A 150 -3.85 3.94 19.57
C SER A 150 -3.19 2.58 19.77
N ASN A 151 -2.53 2.00 18.73
CA ASN A 151 -2.10 0.59 18.71
C ASN A 151 -3.27 -0.41 18.83
N ASP A 152 -4.48 0.00 18.49
CA ASP A 152 -5.61 -0.91 18.41
C ASP A 152 -5.45 -1.87 17.23
N VAL A 153 -5.88 -3.11 17.45
CA VAL A 153 -5.78 -4.14 16.41
C VAL A 153 -6.99 -4.07 15.51
N GLU A 154 -6.77 -3.80 14.24
CA GLU A 154 -7.80 -3.70 13.23
C GLU A 154 -7.63 -4.72 12.10
N LEU A 155 -8.72 -5.09 11.45
CA LEU A 155 -8.71 -5.90 10.25
C LEU A 155 -8.41 -5.00 9.05
N TYR A 156 -7.18 -5.08 8.48
CA TYR A 156 -6.83 -4.28 7.32
C TYR A 156 -6.92 -5.05 5.99
N LYS A 157 -7.11 -6.38 6.04
CA LYS A 157 -7.24 -7.22 4.84
C LYS A 157 -8.09 -8.45 5.11
N LEU A 158 -9.09 -8.67 4.27
CA LEU A 158 -9.85 -9.90 4.20
C LEU A 158 -10.19 -10.18 2.74
N LEU A 159 -9.38 -11.03 2.10
CA LEU A 159 -9.41 -11.27 0.66
C LEU A 159 -9.30 -12.76 0.37
N TYR A 160 -10.24 -13.30 -0.41
CA TYR A 160 -10.21 -14.68 -0.90
C TYR A 160 -9.93 -14.72 -2.39
N ILE A 161 -8.90 -15.45 -2.77
CA ILE A 161 -8.41 -15.62 -4.14
C ILE A 161 -8.57 -17.08 -4.52
N PHE A 162 -9.24 -17.37 -5.64
CA PHE A 162 -9.58 -18.72 -6.02
C PHE A 162 -9.60 -18.92 -7.56
N PRO A 163 -9.29 -20.14 -8.04
CA PRO A 163 -9.30 -20.42 -9.48
C PRO A 163 -10.72 -20.37 -10.04
N SER A 164 -10.87 -19.80 -11.25
CA SER A 164 -12.17 -19.71 -11.93
C SER A 164 -12.60 -21.00 -12.64
N GLY A 165 -11.68 -21.96 -12.78
CA GLY A 165 -11.84 -23.11 -13.68
C GLY A 165 -11.46 -22.83 -15.15
N VAL A 166 -11.18 -21.60 -15.51
CA VAL A 166 -10.60 -21.19 -16.79
C VAL A 166 -9.09 -21.07 -16.66
N ASN A 167 -8.35 -21.52 -17.67
CA ASN A 167 -6.88 -21.47 -17.63
C ASN A 167 -6.36 -20.03 -17.43
N ASN A 168 -5.43 -19.90 -16.50
CA ASN A 168 -4.76 -18.63 -16.16
C ASN A 168 -5.70 -17.50 -15.70
N LEU A 169 -6.96 -17.81 -15.37
CA LEU A 169 -7.91 -16.86 -14.82
C LEU A 169 -8.21 -17.19 -13.36
N THR A 170 -7.86 -16.28 -12.49
CA THR A 170 -8.10 -16.34 -11.04
C THR A 170 -9.11 -15.26 -10.68
N LEU A 171 -10.06 -15.58 -9.80
CA LEU A 171 -11.03 -14.63 -9.26
C LEU A 171 -10.65 -14.26 -7.84
N PHE A 172 -11.09 -13.10 -7.38
CA PHE A 172 -10.99 -12.72 -5.99
C PHE A 172 -12.23 -11.97 -5.51
N ALA A 173 -12.47 -12.07 -4.22
CA ALA A 173 -13.50 -11.32 -3.51
C ALA A 173 -13.04 -11.04 -2.08
N GLY A 174 -13.36 -9.88 -1.56
CA GLY A 174 -13.00 -9.49 -0.20
C GLY A 174 -13.88 -8.40 0.35
N THR A 175 -13.87 -8.23 1.66
CA THR A 175 -14.63 -7.18 2.37
C THR A 175 -13.72 -6.15 3.05
N ALA A 176 -12.42 -6.42 3.04
CA ALA A 176 -11.38 -5.49 3.45
C ALA A 176 -10.24 -5.63 2.43
N ALA A 177 -10.21 -4.76 1.42
CA ALA A 177 -9.26 -4.82 0.32
C ALA A 177 -8.89 -3.42 -0.15
N GLU A 178 -7.67 -3.29 -0.60
CA GLU A 178 -7.15 -2.11 -1.30
C GLU A 178 -7.04 -2.41 -2.80
N ALA A 179 -7.20 -1.40 -3.66
CA ALA A 179 -7.00 -1.57 -5.09
C ALA A 179 -5.59 -2.09 -5.42
N SER A 180 -4.59 -1.68 -4.65
CA SER A 180 -3.22 -2.16 -4.76
C SER A 180 -3.05 -3.67 -4.51
N ASP A 181 -3.99 -4.33 -3.84
CA ASP A 181 -3.95 -5.79 -3.64
C ASP A 181 -4.20 -6.58 -4.93
N ALA A 182 -4.96 -6.00 -5.85
CA ALA A 182 -5.25 -6.63 -7.14
C ALA A 182 -4.12 -6.44 -8.15
N PHE A 183 -3.35 -5.36 -8.07
CA PHE A 183 -2.41 -4.96 -9.11
C PHE A 183 -0.96 -5.20 -8.70
N PRO A 184 -0.11 -5.75 -9.59
CA PRO A 184 1.29 -5.97 -9.28
C PRO A 184 2.04 -4.64 -9.19
N ALA A 185 2.89 -4.53 -8.19
CA ALA A 185 3.84 -3.44 -8.10
C ALA A 185 4.91 -3.58 -9.20
N ILE A 186 5.07 -2.53 -10.01
CA ILE A 186 6.08 -2.46 -11.07
C ILE A 186 7.32 -1.72 -10.59
N ILE A 187 7.14 -0.81 -9.63
CA ILE A 187 8.20 0.00 -9.03
C ILE A 187 9.08 -0.87 -8.12
N PRO A 188 10.40 -0.94 -8.31
CA PRO A 188 11.27 -1.85 -7.55
C PRO A 188 11.44 -1.49 -6.07
N PHE A 189 11.15 -0.25 -5.68
CA PHE A 189 11.19 0.22 -4.28
C PHE A 189 9.80 0.47 -3.68
N SER A 190 8.79 -0.24 -4.18
CA SER A 190 7.39 -0.12 -3.70
C SER A 190 7.13 -0.68 -2.31
N SER A 191 8.07 -1.44 -1.74
CA SER A 191 7.92 -2.01 -0.39
C SER A 191 7.79 -0.91 0.66
N GLU A 192 6.69 -0.91 1.40
CA GLU A 192 6.43 0.07 2.45
C GLU A 192 7.43 -0.03 3.61
N GLY A 193 7.92 -1.22 3.92
CA GLY A 193 8.87 -1.47 5.02
C GLY A 193 10.34 -1.40 4.61
N GLN A 194 10.69 -1.67 3.35
CA GLN A 194 12.09 -1.84 2.91
C GLN A 194 12.46 -1.03 1.67
N GLY A 195 11.49 -0.39 1.01
CA GLY A 195 11.70 0.47 -0.15
C GLY A 195 11.77 1.95 0.20
N ALA A 196 11.17 2.75 -0.65
CA ALA A 196 11.04 4.19 -0.48
C ALA A 196 10.48 4.58 0.89
N ILE A 197 10.82 5.76 1.37
CA ILE A 197 10.34 6.25 2.67
C ILE A 197 9.10 7.11 2.55
N SER A 198 8.89 7.75 1.41
CA SER A 198 7.65 8.47 1.12
C SER A 198 6.60 7.59 0.46
N ARG A 199 5.34 7.90 0.69
CA ARG A 199 4.23 7.26 -0.01
C ARG A 199 4.21 7.61 -1.50
N PHE A 200 4.60 8.84 -1.84
CA PHE A 200 4.71 9.32 -3.22
C PHE A 200 5.46 8.35 -4.14
N ALA A 201 6.55 7.76 -3.64
CA ALA A 201 7.43 6.93 -4.44
C ALA A 201 6.97 5.47 -4.60
N THR A 202 5.98 4.99 -3.85
CA THR A 202 5.70 3.54 -3.76
C THR A 202 4.78 2.99 -4.84
N LEU A 203 3.80 3.74 -5.29
CA LEU A 203 2.79 3.30 -6.27
C LEU A 203 2.37 4.43 -7.21
N ASN A 204 1.85 4.07 -8.40
CA ASN A 204 1.14 5.01 -9.24
C ASN A 204 -0.13 5.50 -8.54
N PRO A 205 -0.34 6.81 -8.39
CA PRO A 205 -1.47 7.39 -7.67
C PRO A 205 -2.86 7.00 -8.20
N VAL A 206 -3.00 6.57 -9.45
CA VAL A 206 -4.28 6.01 -9.98
C VAL A 206 -4.80 4.88 -9.09
N LEU A 207 -3.91 4.06 -8.52
CA LEU A 207 -4.29 2.95 -7.65
C LEU A 207 -4.71 3.39 -6.24
N ARG A 208 -4.42 4.63 -5.87
CA ARG A 208 -4.75 5.20 -4.57
C ARG A 208 -5.88 6.19 -4.63
N VAL A 209 -5.74 7.24 -5.41
CA VAL A 209 -6.72 8.32 -5.51
C VAL A 209 -8.06 7.80 -6.00
N SER A 210 -8.04 6.98 -7.05
CA SER A 210 -9.28 6.41 -7.61
C SER A 210 -9.67 5.07 -7.00
N GLY A 211 -8.80 4.48 -6.18
CA GLY A 211 -8.98 3.13 -5.70
C GLY A 211 -10.01 2.94 -4.60
N GLY A 212 -10.74 3.97 -4.21
CA GLY A 212 -11.70 3.89 -3.09
C GLY A 212 -11.03 3.64 -1.73
N THR A 213 -9.71 3.56 -1.73
CA THR A 213 -8.93 3.11 -0.59
C THR A 213 -8.28 4.24 0.17
N SER A 214 -8.41 5.46 -0.32
CA SER A 214 -7.61 6.55 0.22
C SER A 214 -8.24 7.28 1.40
N GLN A 215 -9.56 7.11 1.65
CA GLN A 215 -10.19 8.04 2.57
C GLN A 215 -11.40 7.55 3.33
N THR A 216 -12.06 6.54 2.83
CA THR A 216 -13.35 6.12 3.36
C THR A 216 -13.29 4.69 3.91
N GLY A 217 -12.11 4.18 4.12
CA GLY A 217 -11.88 2.85 4.65
C GLY A 217 -11.63 1.80 3.57
N LEU A 218 -11.57 0.55 4.01
CA LEU A 218 -11.35 -0.60 3.15
C LEU A 218 -12.60 -0.89 2.33
N ALA A 219 -12.41 -1.21 1.05
CA ALA A 219 -13.50 -1.55 0.16
C ALA A 219 -13.86 -3.03 0.22
N SER A 220 -15.16 -3.34 0.07
CA SER A 220 -15.57 -4.65 -0.40
C SER A 220 -15.38 -4.70 -1.90
N ALA A 221 -14.61 -5.66 -2.38
CA ALA A 221 -14.22 -5.71 -3.78
C ALA A 221 -14.36 -7.11 -4.36
N VAL A 222 -14.61 -7.18 -5.67
CA VAL A 222 -14.53 -8.38 -6.49
C VAL A 222 -13.72 -8.08 -7.75
N GLY A 223 -13.06 -9.09 -8.27
CA GLY A 223 -12.28 -8.89 -9.48
C GLY A 223 -11.63 -10.15 -10.01
N PHE A 224 -10.74 -9.95 -10.97
CA PHE A 224 -10.02 -11.05 -11.60
C PHE A 224 -8.57 -10.70 -11.90
N ILE A 225 -7.77 -11.76 -12.02
CA ILE A 225 -6.39 -11.76 -12.48
C ILE A 225 -6.31 -12.72 -13.65
N TRP A 226 -5.97 -12.24 -14.84
CA TRP A 226 -5.88 -13.03 -16.05
C TRP A 226 -4.52 -12.95 -16.72
N GLY A 227 -3.73 -13.99 -16.56
CA GLY A 227 -2.48 -14.17 -17.31
C GLY A 227 -2.77 -14.58 -18.73
N ILE A 228 -2.96 -13.61 -19.64
CA ILE A 228 -3.27 -13.86 -21.06
C ILE A 228 -2.11 -14.59 -21.73
N SER A 229 -0.89 -14.22 -21.38
CA SER A 229 0.36 -14.88 -21.79
C SER A 229 1.47 -14.57 -20.78
N ASP A 230 2.66 -15.13 -20.97
CA ASP A 230 3.83 -14.83 -20.13
C ASP A 230 4.23 -13.32 -20.17
N ALA A 231 3.84 -12.66 -21.27
CA ALA A 231 4.16 -11.26 -21.50
C ALA A 231 3.00 -10.29 -21.21
N ILE A 232 1.78 -10.80 -21.00
CA ILE A 232 0.57 -9.97 -20.87
C ILE A 232 -0.28 -10.48 -19.71
N ASP A 233 -0.52 -9.62 -18.74
CA ASP A 233 -1.40 -9.83 -17.57
C ASP A 233 -2.44 -8.72 -17.54
N LEU A 234 -3.71 -9.08 -17.43
CA LEU A 234 -4.83 -8.13 -17.27
C LEU A 234 -5.51 -8.40 -15.94
N ARG A 235 -5.69 -7.37 -15.17
CA ARG A 235 -6.41 -7.40 -13.90
C ARG A 235 -7.45 -6.33 -13.87
N ALA A 236 -8.59 -6.62 -13.24
CA ALA A 236 -9.62 -5.63 -13.02
C ALA A 236 -10.37 -5.91 -11.72
N LEU A 237 -10.91 -4.86 -11.15
CA LEU A 237 -11.72 -4.92 -9.94
C LEU A 237 -12.88 -3.93 -10.01
N TYR A 238 -13.90 -4.25 -9.24
CA TYR A 238 -14.93 -3.35 -8.79
C TYR A 238 -15.01 -3.42 -7.26
N GLY A 239 -15.15 -2.27 -6.62
CA GLY A 239 -15.26 -2.18 -5.16
C GLY A 239 -16.16 -1.05 -4.71
N SER A 240 -16.68 -1.19 -3.49
CA SER A 240 -17.48 -0.17 -2.79
C SER A 240 -17.07 -0.11 -1.32
N VAL A 241 -16.86 1.09 -0.83
CA VAL A 241 -16.57 1.34 0.60
C VAL A 241 -17.82 1.18 1.45
N ASN A 242 -18.98 1.59 0.91
CA ASN A 242 -20.27 1.55 1.58
C ASN A 242 -21.00 0.20 1.42
N ALA A 243 -20.31 -0.85 0.98
CA ALA A 243 -20.90 -2.12 0.59
C ALA A 243 -21.70 -2.83 1.70
N ALA A 244 -21.33 -2.62 2.96
CA ALA A 244 -21.97 -3.24 4.12
C ALA A 244 -23.11 -2.39 4.69
N ILE A 245 -23.41 -1.22 4.13
CA ILE A 245 -24.47 -0.33 4.60
C ILE A 245 -25.77 -0.67 3.86
N PRO A 246 -26.81 -1.20 4.55
CA PRO A 246 -28.06 -1.60 3.91
C PRO A 246 -29.05 -0.43 3.73
N GLU A 247 -28.87 0.67 4.45
CA GLU A 247 -29.74 1.83 4.37
C GLU A 247 -29.48 2.62 3.08
N GLN A 248 -30.53 3.17 2.51
CA GLN A 248 -30.39 4.20 1.47
C GLN A 248 -30.10 5.52 2.20
N GLY A 249 -28.83 5.98 2.09
CA GLY A 249 -28.40 7.22 2.74
C GLY A 249 -29.17 8.42 2.17
N ASP A 250 -29.69 9.27 3.03
CA ASP A 250 -30.49 10.44 2.65
C ASP A 250 -29.68 11.50 1.87
N ASN A 251 -28.35 11.46 1.96
CA ASN A 251 -27.42 12.45 1.36
C ASN A 251 -26.56 11.87 0.24
N ASN A 252 -26.70 10.61 -0.10
CA ASN A 252 -25.89 9.96 -1.11
C ASN A 252 -26.67 9.77 -2.40
N ILE A 253 -26.24 10.43 -3.49
CA ILE A 253 -26.89 10.38 -4.82
C ILE A 253 -26.96 8.95 -5.35
N LEU A 254 -25.94 8.12 -5.12
CA LEU A 254 -25.89 6.73 -5.57
C LEU A 254 -26.33 5.73 -4.51
N GLY A 255 -26.83 6.20 -3.33
CA GLY A 255 -27.24 5.32 -2.25
C GLY A 255 -26.06 4.66 -1.53
N SER A 256 -26.26 3.43 -1.07
CA SER A 256 -25.24 2.62 -0.40
C SER A 256 -25.37 1.15 -0.81
N GLY A 257 -24.69 0.26 -0.11
CA GLY A 257 -24.59 -1.14 -0.49
C GLY A 257 -23.50 -1.40 -1.53
N PHE A 258 -23.41 -2.63 -2.01
CA PHE A 258 -22.31 -3.04 -2.88
C PHE A 258 -22.23 -2.28 -4.22
N PHE A 259 -23.36 -1.81 -4.74
CA PHE A 259 -23.42 -1.08 -6.00
C PHE A 259 -23.70 0.42 -5.83
N GLY A 260 -23.61 0.93 -4.62
CA GLY A 260 -23.84 2.34 -4.30
C GLY A 260 -22.74 2.93 -3.43
N GLY A 261 -22.89 4.20 -3.10
CA GLY A 261 -21.91 4.96 -2.32
C GLY A 261 -20.59 5.20 -3.07
N SER A 262 -19.53 5.37 -2.33
CA SER A 262 -18.19 5.53 -2.90
C SER A 262 -17.73 4.21 -3.54
N THR A 263 -17.56 4.24 -4.87
CA THR A 263 -17.27 3.05 -5.68
C THR A 263 -16.10 3.28 -6.62
N VAL A 264 -15.45 2.19 -7.03
CA VAL A 264 -14.38 2.20 -8.02
C VAL A 264 -14.50 1.03 -8.98
N ALA A 265 -14.27 1.27 -10.25
CA ALA A 265 -13.95 0.26 -11.25
C ALA A 265 -12.56 0.57 -11.80
N SER A 266 -11.63 -0.37 -11.65
CA SER A 266 -10.24 -0.16 -12.04
C SER A 266 -9.67 -1.37 -12.77
N ALA A 267 -8.74 -1.10 -13.69
CA ALA A 267 -8.03 -2.12 -14.45
C ALA A 267 -6.56 -1.75 -14.63
N GLN A 268 -5.70 -2.78 -14.68
CA GLN A 268 -4.31 -2.67 -15.07
C GLN A 268 -3.97 -3.70 -16.13
N LEU A 269 -3.40 -3.24 -17.23
CA LEU A 269 -2.73 -4.07 -18.23
C LEU A 269 -1.23 -4.04 -17.97
N THR A 270 -0.67 -5.19 -17.60
CA THR A 270 0.77 -5.32 -17.40
C THR A 270 1.40 -6.00 -18.61
N LEU A 271 2.43 -5.35 -19.17
CA LEU A 271 3.18 -5.82 -20.33
C LEU A 271 4.64 -6.07 -19.94
N LYS A 272 5.17 -7.22 -20.35
CA LYS A 272 6.57 -7.64 -20.17
C LYS A 272 7.18 -7.95 -21.52
N PRO A 273 7.49 -6.93 -22.35
CA PRO A 273 8.00 -7.16 -23.71
C PRO A 273 9.38 -7.84 -23.72
N SER A 274 10.11 -7.77 -22.63
CA SER A 274 11.35 -8.50 -22.41
C SER A 274 11.61 -8.65 -20.90
N SER A 275 12.62 -9.43 -20.52
CA SER A 275 13.06 -9.54 -19.13
C SER A 275 13.60 -8.23 -18.52
N GLN A 276 13.88 -7.24 -19.37
CA GLN A 276 14.39 -5.93 -18.93
C GLN A 276 13.30 -4.89 -18.69
N PHE A 277 12.07 -5.09 -19.22
CA PHE A 277 11.02 -4.09 -19.17
C PHE A 277 9.74 -4.66 -18.57
N ASP A 278 9.21 -3.97 -17.57
CA ASP A 278 7.84 -4.09 -17.09
C ASP A 278 7.12 -2.77 -17.32
N ILE A 279 5.90 -2.84 -17.86
CA ILE A 279 5.06 -1.69 -18.14
C ILE A 279 3.66 -1.99 -17.60
N GLY A 280 3.08 -1.07 -16.83
CA GLY A 280 1.70 -1.12 -16.37
C GLY A 280 0.93 0.07 -16.93
N LEU A 281 -0.23 -0.20 -17.52
CA LEU A 281 -1.17 0.82 -17.93
C LEU A 281 -2.41 0.69 -17.04
N ASN A 282 -2.75 1.78 -16.36
CA ASN A 282 -3.81 1.82 -15.37
C ASN A 282 -4.95 2.73 -15.86
N TYR A 283 -6.17 2.29 -15.63
CA TYR A 283 -7.36 3.11 -15.72
C TYR A 283 -8.23 2.88 -14.50
N ALA A 284 -8.79 3.94 -13.95
CA ALA A 284 -9.82 3.84 -12.93
C ALA A 284 -10.92 4.89 -13.16
N TYR A 285 -12.15 4.47 -12.91
CA TYR A 285 -13.31 5.32 -12.77
C TYR A 285 -13.87 5.16 -11.38
N SER A 286 -13.99 6.24 -10.64
CA SER A 286 -14.49 6.22 -9.29
C SER A 286 -15.53 7.32 -9.05
N TYR A 287 -16.44 7.03 -8.14
CA TYR A 287 -17.35 7.98 -7.51
C TYR A 287 -17.01 8.07 -6.04
N HIS A 288 -16.94 9.26 -5.53
CA HIS A 288 -16.70 9.53 -4.12
C HIS A 288 -17.79 10.42 -3.57
N ASP A 289 -18.35 10.06 -2.43
CA ASP A 289 -19.35 10.86 -1.71
C ASP A 289 -18.75 12.16 -1.18
N LEU A 290 -17.44 12.19 -1.04
CA LEU A 290 -16.67 13.32 -0.56
C LEU A 290 -15.80 13.89 -1.66
N ASN A 291 -15.55 15.20 -1.64
CA ASN A 291 -14.58 15.84 -2.52
C ASN A 291 -13.14 15.49 -2.11
N ILE A 292 -12.71 14.29 -2.45
CA ILE A 292 -11.40 13.76 -2.05
C ILE A 292 -10.22 14.55 -2.63
N MET A 293 -10.40 15.15 -3.80
CA MET A 293 -9.34 15.94 -4.46
C MET A 293 -9.25 17.37 -3.92
N GLY A 294 -10.27 17.82 -3.20
CA GLY A 294 -10.27 19.11 -2.55
C GLY A 294 -9.50 19.18 -1.25
N LEU A 295 -9.20 18.02 -0.68
CA LEU A 295 -8.56 17.91 0.61
C LEU A 295 -7.07 17.60 0.42
N GLY A 296 -6.19 18.34 1.08
CA GLY A 296 -4.76 18.09 1.07
C GLY A 296 -3.97 18.66 -0.12
N LEU A 297 -4.61 19.36 -1.06
CA LEU A 297 -3.93 20.00 -2.20
C LEU A 297 -3.80 21.51 -2.06
N THR A 298 -4.65 22.14 -1.26
CA THR A 298 -4.66 23.59 -1.14
C THR A 298 -5.07 24.02 0.26
N ARG A 299 -4.68 25.24 0.60
CA ARG A 299 -5.15 25.87 1.82
C ARG A 299 -6.68 25.84 1.89
N PHE A 300 -7.16 25.83 3.08
CA PHE A 300 -8.53 25.89 3.51
C PHE A 300 -9.49 26.83 2.74
N SER A 301 -8.96 27.91 2.19
CA SER A 301 -9.72 28.88 1.39
C SER A 301 -9.78 28.53 -0.09
N SER A 302 -9.08 27.49 -0.51
CA SER A 302 -8.93 27.15 -1.91
C SER A 302 -9.19 25.65 -2.12
N ASN A 303 -10.45 25.28 -1.97
CA ASN A 303 -11.01 24.07 -2.51
C ASN A 303 -10.71 24.02 -4.03
N PRO A 304 -10.06 22.99 -4.58
CA PRO A 304 -9.83 22.88 -6.02
C PRO A 304 -11.10 22.97 -6.84
N LEU A 305 -12.22 22.50 -6.32
CA LEU A 305 -13.52 22.66 -6.95
C LEU A 305 -14.20 23.98 -6.59
N ASN A 306 -13.57 24.82 -5.73
CA ASN A 306 -14.09 26.10 -5.26
C ASN A 306 -15.61 26.10 -5.00
N ILE A 307 -16.11 25.00 -4.46
CA ILE A 307 -17.52 24.88 -4.16
C ILE A 307 -17.80 25.68 -2.89
N PRO A 308 -18.63 26.72 -2.96
CA PRO A 308 -18.95 27.51 -1.79
C PRO A 308 -19.57 26.65 -0.71
N GLY A 309 -19.09 26.70 0.51
CA GLY A 309 -19.83 26.07 1.58
C GLY A 309 -19.04 25.52 2.75
N ARG A 310 -17.77 25.84 2.89
CA ARG A 310 -17.13 25.58 4.17
C ARG A 310 -17.70 26.52 5.21
N THR A 311 -18.66 26.07 5.94
CA THR A 311 -19.10 26.67 7.19
C THR A 311 -18.29 26.06 8.30
N VAL A 312 -17.65 26.89 9.08
CA VAL A 312 -17.12 26.51 10.39
C VAL A 312 -18.18 26.86 11.44
N ASP A 313 -18.29 26.05 12.47
CA ASP A 313 -19.08 26.39 13.64
C ASP A 313 -18.49 27.60 14.39
N GLY A 314 -19.15 28.05 15.45
CA GLY A 314 -18.69 29.19 16.25
C GLY A 314 -17.34 28.97 16.94
N ASP A 315 -16.83 27.77 16.98
CA ASP A 315 -15.57 27.34 17.59
C ASP A 315 -14.47 27.10 16.53
N GLY A 316 -14.79 27.29 15.23
CA GLY A 316 -13.86 27.13 14.11
C GLY A 316 -13.74 25.71 13.56
N ASN A 317 -14.56 24.76 14.04
CA ASN A 317 -14.56 23.39 13.52
C ASN A 317 -15.33 23.33 12.19
N PRO A 318 -14.88 22.52 11.22
CA PRO A 318 -15.61 22.30 9.99
C PRO A 318 -16.99 21.73 10.28
N ILE A 319 -18.05 22.41 9.84
CA ILE A 319 -19.37 21.82 9.82
C ILE A 319 -19.40 20.85 8.63
N VAL A 320 -19.66 19.57 8.92
CA VAL A 320 -19.99 18.58 7.90
C VAL A 320 -21.21 19.11 7.16
N GLY A 321 -21.08 19.34 5.87
CA GLY A 321 -22.12 20.02 5.06
C GLY A 321 -21.54 21.04 4.07
N GLY A 322 -20.20 21.14 4.00
CA GLY A 322 -19.50 22.04 3.09
C GLY A 322 -18.80 21.32 1.94
N ILE A 323 -17.53 21.61 1.79
CA ILE A 323 -16.64 21.08 0.73
C ILE A 323 -16.58 19.54 0.73
N LEU A 324 -16.59 18.92 1.91
CA LEU A 324 -16.55 17.48 2.07
C LEU A 324 -17.77 16.78 1.48
N ASP A 325 -18.94 17.42 1.52
CA ASP A 325 -20.20 16.82 1.06
C ASP A 325 -20.45 16.97 -0.45
N THR A 326 -19.47 17.46 -1.20
CA THR A 326 -19.62 17.51 -2.65
C THR A 326 -19.13 16.23 -3.27
N PRO A 327 -20.03 15.37 -3.76
CA PRO A 327 -19.64 14.14 -4.42
C PRO A 327 -18.97 14.46 -5.74
N VAL A 328 -17.95 13.66 -6.07
CA VAL A 328 -17.15 13.81 -7.30
C VAL A 328 -17.03 12.51 -8.06
N HIS A 329 -16.98 12.61 -9.39
CA HIS A 329 -16.46 11.56 -10.24
C HIS A 329 -14.99 11.83 -10.53
N VAL A 330 -14.19 10.76 -10.54
CA VAL A 330 -12.78 10.84 -10.91
C VAL A 330 -12.51 9.80 -12.00
N ASN A 331 -12.07 10.28 -13.17
CA ASN A 331 -11.49 9.45 -14.20
C ASN A 331 -9.98 9.55 -14.11
N SER A 332 -9.27 8.43 -14.09
CA SER A 332 -7.83 8.41 -13.91
C SER A 332 -7.16 7.53 -14.94
N LEU A 333 -6.09 8.04 -15.50
CA LEU A 333 -5.22 7.33 -16.42
C LEU A 333 -3.80 7.34 -15.89
N GLY A 334 -3.12 6.21 -15.93
CA GLY A 334 -1.75 6.12 -15.48
C GLY A 334 -0.91 5.14 -16.27
N ALA A 335 0.38 5.39 -16.28
CA ALA A 335 1.37 4.48 -16.82
C ALA A 335 2.54 4.38 -15.85
N THR A 336 3.04 3.18 -15.66
CA THR A 336 4.23 2.89 -14.86
C THR A 336 5.18 2.05 -15.69
N ALA A 337 6.46 2.33 -15.67
CA ALA A 337 7.46 1.52 -16.36
C ALA A 337 8.70 1.33 -15.51
N THR A 338 9.30 0.14 -15.61
CA THR A 338 10.61 -0.17 -15.02
C THR A 338 11.50 -0.79 -16.08
N TRP A 339 12.66 -0.17 -16.28
CA TRP A 339 13.74 -0.67 -17.13
C TRP A 339 14.92 -1.14 -16.29
N ARG A 340 15.20 -2.43 -16.33
CA ARG A 340 16.39 -3.05 -15.73
C ARG A 340 17.58 -2.86 -16.65
N ILE A 341 18.31 -1.75 -16.46
CA ILE A 341 19.51 -1.40 -17.23
C ILE A 341 20.59 -2.46 -17.05
N SER A 342 20.70 -2.98 -15.83
CA SER A 342 21.57 -4.08 -15.46
C SER A 342 20.94 -4.88 -14.30
N PRO A 343 21.50 -6.04 -13.93
CA PRO A 343 21.02 -6.77 -12.74
C PRO A 343 21.05 -5.95 -11.44
N LYS A 344 21.84 -4.88 -11.41
CA LYS A 344 22.02 -4.05 -10.21
C LYS A 344 21.42 -2.64 -10.31
N ILE A 345 20.98 -2.22 -11.48
CA ILE A 345 20.48 -0.86 -11.71
C ILE A 345 19.18 -0.91 -12.51
N SER A 346 18.16 -0.30 -11.96
CA SER A 346 16.88 -0.10 -12.65
C SER A 346 16.51 1.38 -12.66
N LEU A 347 15.98 1.82 -13.79
CA LEU A 347 15.27 3.09 -13.93
C LEU A 347 13.77 2.79 -13.91
N THR A 348 13.04 3.49 -13.09
CA THR A 348 11.58 3.34 -12.99
C THR A 348 10.91 4.69 -13.01
N GLY A 349 9.63 4.72 -13.34
CA GLY A 349 8.84 5.94 -13.27
C GLY A 349 7.38 5.67 -13.51
N TYR A 350 6.56 6.64 -13.11
CA TYR A 350 5.15 6.68 -13.46
C TYR A 350 4.72 8.07 -13.87
N GLY A 351 3.59 8.15 -14.58
CA GLY A 351 2.83 9.35 -14.84
C GLY A 351 1.34 9.04 -14.69
N ALA A 352 0.57 10.01 -14.21
CA ALA A 352 -0.87 9.89 -14.10
C ALA A 352 -1.57 11.23 -14.37
N TYR A 353 -2.80 11.12 -14.86
CA TYR A 353 -3.71 12.23 -15.12
C TYR A 353 -5.09 11.92 -14.54
N PHE A 354 -5.71 12.92 -13.91
CA PHE A 354 -6.99 12.79 -13.23
C PHE A 354 -7.93 13.89 -13.72
N PHE A 355 -9.14 13.48 -14.12
CA PHE A 355 -10.26 14.35 -14.44
C PHE A 355 -11.27 14.24 -13.30
N VAL A 356 -11.54 15.36 -12.65
CA VAL A 356 -12.42 15.42 -11.47
C VAL A 356 -13.60 16.31 -11.78
N ASP A 357 -14.81 15.75 -11.70
CA ASP A 357 -16.07 16.46 -11.96
C ASP A 357 -16.96 16.43 -10.72
N ALA A 358 -17.53 17.57 -10.35
CA ALA A 358 -18.56 17.63 -9.32
C ALA A 358 -19.86 16.95 -9.83
N VAL A 359 -20.44 16.08 -8.99
CA VAL A 359 -21.69 15.36 -9.35
C VAL A 359 -22.94 16.17 -8.94
N ALA A 360 -22.80 17.04 -7.97
CA ALA A 360 -23.89 17.84 -7.44
C ALA A 360 -23.42 19.26 -7.08
N GLY A 361 -24.36 20.18 -6.97
CA GLY A 361 -24.06 21.58 -6.61
C GLY A 361 -23.76 22.45 -7.82
N ALA A 362 -22.77 23.33 -7.71
CA ALA A 362 -22.30 24.14 -8.80
C ALA A 362 -21.53 23.30 -9.83
N ASP A 363 -21.66 23.67 -11.11
CA ASP A 363 -20.84 23.06 -12.17
C ASP A 363 -19.36 23.41 -11.94
N ALA A 364 -18.54 22.40 -11.73
CA ALA A 364 -17.14 22.54 -11.39
C ALA A 364 -16.33 21.31 -11.82
N SER A 365 -15.19 21.52 -12.42
CA SER A 365 -14.22 20.47 -12.75
C SER A 365 -12.79 20.90 -12.52
N SER A 366 -11.92 19.95 -12.32
CA SER A 366 -10.48 20.19 -12.18
C SER A 366 -9.68 19.00 -12.70
N ASP A 367 -8.56 19.31 -13.33
CA ASP A 367 -7.64 18.32 -13.84
C ASP A 367 -6.32 18.33 -13.05
N PHE A 368 -5.79 17.14 -12.79
CA PHE A 368 -4.55 16.98 -12.03
C PHE A 368 -3.56 16.10 -12.76
N THR A 369 -2.27 16.40 -12.54
CA THR A 369 -1.17 15.57 -13.03
C THR A 369 -0.23 15.19 -11.89
N THR A 370 0.46 14.07 -12.04
CA THR A 370 1.59 13.68 -11.20
C THR A 370 2.54 12.80 -11.99
N TRP A 371 3.83 12.85 -11.66
CA TRP A 371 4.82 11.96 -12.26
C TRP A 371 6.01 11.76 -11.31
N MET A 372 6.69 10.63 -11.49
CA MET A 372 7.89 10.29 -10.74
C MET A 372 8.88 9.56 -11.64
N ALA A 373 10.17 9.80 -11.43
CA ALA A 373 11.26 9.02 -11.96
C ALA A 373 12.22 8.64 -10.82
N GLY A 374 12.73 7.41 -10.84
CA GLY A 374 13.62 6.93 -9.80
C GLY A 374 14.67 5.95 -10.32
N LEU A 375 15.84 6.01 -9.72
CA LEU A 375 16.91 5.04 -9.89
C LEU A 375 16.92 4.11 -8.69
N HIS A 376 16.93 2.81 -8.95
CA HIS A 376 17.04 1.77 -7.93
C HIS A 376 18.39 1.05 -8.12
N PHE A 377 19.07 0.85 -6.99
CA PHE A 377 20.34 0.14 -6.91
C PHE A 377 20.17 -1.12 -6.06
N GLN A 378 20.47 -2.28 -6.64
CA GLN A 378 20.51 -3.56 -5.97
C GLN A 378 21.95 -3.92 -5.62
N ASP A 379 22.17 -4.52 -4.44
CA ASP A 379 23.49 -4.94 -3.95
C ASP A 379 24.51 -3.80 -3.89
N LEU A 380 24.05 -2.59 -3.56
CA LEU A 380 24.94 -1.43 -3.47
C LEU A 380 25.84 -1.58 -2.23
N PHE A 381 27.15 -1.60 -2.46
CA PHE A 381 28.24 -1.82 -1.50
C PHE A 381 28.25 -3.22 -0.84
N LYS A 382 27.11 -3.86 -0.60
CA LYS A 382 26.98 -5.18 0.01
C LYS A 382 25.79 -5.91 -0.59
N GLU A 383 25.92 -7.22 -0.78
CA GLU A 383 24.85 -8.09 -1.25
C GLU A 383 23.60 -7.98 -0.32
N GLY A 384 22.44 -7.84 -0.94
CA GLY A 384 21.16 -7.66 -0.28
C GLY A 384 20.82 -6.21 0.12
N ASN A 385 21.76 -5.27 0.08
CA ASN A 385 21.47 -3.87 0.32
C ASN A 385 20.84 -3.23 -0.92
N THR A 386 19.92 -2.29 -0.71
CA THR A 386 19.29 -1.54 -1.80
C THR A 386 19.35 -0.03 -1.54
N ALA A 387 19.26 0.75 -2.60
CA ALA A 387 19.15 2.20 -2.49
C ALA A 387 18.23 2.76 -3.57
N GLY A 388 17.66 3.92 -3.32
CA GLY A 388 16.86 4.66 -4.28
C GLY A 388 17.20 6.14 -4.28
N LEU A 389 17.11 6.73 -5.47
CA LEU A 389 17.12 8.17 -5.69
C LEU A 389 15.89 8.50 -6.54
N ILE A 390 15.01 9.34 -6.06
CA ILE A 390 13.69 9.57 -6.62
C ILE A 390 13.48 11.06 -6.77
N PHE A 391 12.90 11.45 -7.91
CA PHE A 391 12.51 12.83 -8.20
C PHE A 391 11.18 12.83 -8.94
N GLY A 392 10.31 13.79 -8.65
CA GLY A 392 9.05 13.92 -9.37
C GLY A 392 8.20 15.07 -8.91
N GLN A 393 7.01 15.13 -9.47
CA GLN A 393 5.97 16.09 -9.17
C GLN A 393 4.84 15.37 -8.45
N PRO A 394 4.59 15.66 -7.18
CA PRO A 394 3.36 15.27 -6.50
C PRO A 394 2.12 15.75 -7.23
N LEU A 395 0.95 15.31 -6.79
CA LEU A 395 -0.31 15.69 -7.40
C LEU A 395 -0.43 17.22 -7.49
N HIS A 396 -0.67 17.71 -8.71
CA HIS A 396 -0.72 19.13 -9.03
C HIS A 396 -1.90 19.42 -9.97
N ARG A 397 -2.70 20.41 -9.62
CA ARG A 397 -3.82 20.86 -10.46
C ARG A 397 -3.30 21.66 -11.65
N VAL A 398 -3.71 21.29 -12.85
CA VAL A 398 -3.27 21.91 -14.11
C VAL A 398 -4.38 22.66 -14.81
N GLU A 399 -5.64 22.35 -14.53
CA GLU A 399 -6.81 22.99 -15.13
C GLU A 399 -7.96 23.04 -14.11
N ALA A 400 -8.78 24.08 -14.17
CA ALA A 400 -9.98 24.23 -13.37
C ALA A 400 -11.02 25.05 -14.15
N ASP A 401 -12.27 24.57 -14.14
CA ASP A 401 -13.38 25.18 -14.83
C ASP A 401 -14.60 25.39 -13.91
N GLY A 402 -15.48 26.27 -14.30
CA GLY A 402 -16.72 26.57 -13.57
C GLY A 402 -16.46 27.16 -12.20
N ALA A 403 -17.11 26.61 -11.17
CA ALA A 403 -16.93 27.07 -9.80
C ALA A 403 -15.54 26.67 -9.20
N ALA A 404 -14.79 25.81 -9.89
CA ALA A 404 -13.42 25.46 -9.50
C ALA A 404 -12.38 26.49 -9.99
N ASP A 405 -12.74 27.38 -10.94
CA ASP A 405 -11.84 28.42 -11.44
C ASP A 405 -11.60 29.45 -10.35
N LEU A 406 -10.42 29.40 -9.76
CA LEU A 406 -10.01 30.26 -8.67
C LEU A 406 -9.45 31.57 -9.24
N THR A 407 -10.11 32.65 -8.92
CA THR A 407 -9.69 34.00 -9.32
C THR A 407 -8.62 34.60 -8.42
N GLU A 408 -8.31 33.97 -7.29
CA GLU A 408 -7.33 34.49 -6.35
C GLU A 408 -5.88 34.15 -6.76
N PRO A 409 -4.96 35.16 -6.75
CA PRO A 409 -3.55 34.93 -7.04
C PRO A 409 -2.87 34.13 -5.90
N GLY A 410 -2.14 33.09 -6.24
CA GLY A 410 -1.24 32.38 -5.33
C GLY A 410 -1.59 30.94 -5.00
N VAL A 411 -2.77 30.47 -5.41
CA VAL A 411 -3.21 29.10 -5.19
C VAL A 411 -2.99 28.26 -6.44
N ASP A 412 -2.46 27.06 -6.29
CA ASP A 412 -2.18 26.09 -7.36
C ASP A 412 -1.33 26.63 -8.54
N ARG A 413 -0.48 27.59 -8.26
CA ARG A 413 0.33 28.24 -9.31
C ARG A 413 1.76 27.79 -9.36
N GLU A 414 2.24 27.20 -8.25
CA GLU A 414 3.63 26.73 -8.14
C GLU A 414 3.64 25.21 -8.25
N THR A 415 4.45 24.71 -9.15
CA THR A 415 4.59 23.26 -9.31
C THR A 415 5.32 22.67 -8.10
N PRO A 416 4.73 21.67 -7.41
CA PRO A 416 5.39 20.98 -6.31
C PRO A 416 6.42 20.01 -6.85
N TYR A 417 7.54 19.87 -6.16
CA TYR A 417 8.54 18.86 -6.48
C TYR A 417 8.94 18.06 -5.24
N HIS A 418 9.25 16.80 -5.46
CA HIS A 418 9.68 15.84 -4.46
C HIS A 418 11.05 15.29 -4.85
N LEU A 419 12.01 15.34 -3.94
CA LEU A 419 13.33 14.72 -4.07
C LEU A 419 13.56 13.80 -2.88
N GLU A 420 13.81 12.51 -3.12
CA GLU A 420 13.99 11.51 -2.08
C GLU A 420 15.23 10.67 -2.32
N ALA A 421 15.92 10.33 -1.23
CA ALA A 421 16.98 9.34 -1.22
C ALA A 421 16.87 8.43 0.00
N PHE A 422 17.07 7.13 -0.20
CA PHE A 422 17.12 6.15 0.88
C PHE A 422 18.18 5.09 0.63
N TYR A 423 18.62 4.45 1.71
CA TYR A 423 19.50 3.29 1.66
C TYR A 423 19.01 2.22 2.64
N ASN A 424 18.73 1.03 2.15
CA ASN A 424 18.30 -0.11 2.98
C ASN A 424 19.51 -1.01 3.27
N PHE A 425 19.86 -1.10 4.56
CA PHE A 425 20.87 -2.02 5.07
C PHE A 425 20.23 -3.34 5.43
N LYS A 426 20.52 -4.40 4.72
CA LYS A 426 20.16 -5.76 5.12
C LYS A 426 21.07 -6.22 6.27
N VAL A 427 20.53 -6.23 7.49
CA VAL A 427 21.25 -6.70 8.69
C VAL A 427 21.25 -8.22 8.75
N SER A 428 20.08 -8.84 8.49
CA SER A 428 19.86 -10.27 8.35
C SER A 428 18.75 -10.54 7.34
N ASP A 429 18.37 -11.80 7.17
CA ASP A 429 17.23 -12.13 6.30
C ASP A 429 15.90 -11.58 6.83
N ASN A 430 15.82 -11.33 8.12
CA ASN A 430 14.60 -10.90 8.81
C ASN A 430 14.66 -9.45 9.32
N VAL A 431 15.81 -8.77 9.21
CA VAL A 431 15.98 -7.42 9.78
C VAL A 431 16.67 -6.51 8.79
N SER A 432 16.09 -5.34 8.55
CA SER A 432 16.71 -4.27 7.78
C SER A 432 16.59 -2.92 8.49
N ILE A 433 17.53 -2.01 8.19
CA ILE A 433 17.55 -0.63 8.67
C ILE A 433 17.62 0.30 7.45
N THR A 434 16.69 1.23 7.36
CA THR A 434 16.58 2.14 6.21
C THR A 434 16.62 3.60 6.68
N PRO A 435 17.79 4.25 6.71
CA PRO A 435 17.89 5.69 6.73
C PRO A 435 17.46 6.27 5.38
N GLY A 436 16.79 7.41 5.41
CA GLY A 436 16.42 8.15 4.22
C GLY A 436 15.89 9.55 4.55
N ALA A 437 15.78 10.37 3.54
CA ALA A 437 15.19 11.69 3.64
C ALA A 437 14.54 12.10 2.33
N PHE A 438 13.54 12.97 2.42
CA PHE A 438 12.97 13.63 1.26
C PHE A 438 12.73 15.11 1.50
N VAL A 439 12.79 15.87 0.42
CA VAL A 439 12.55 17.31 0.39
C VAL A 439 11.36 17.59 -0.50
N LEU A 440 10.47 18.44 -0.03
CA LEU A 440 9.32 18.92 -0.77
C LEU A 440 9.49 20.41 -1.05
N PHE A 441 9.46 20.78 -2.31
CA PHE A 441 9.44 22.15 -2.77
C PHE A 441 8.01 22.52 -3.12
N ASN A 442 7.59 23.74 -2.79
CA ASN A 442 6.23 24.24 -3.00
C ASN A 442 5.14 23.24 -2.55
N PRO A 443 5.18 22.77 -1.29
CA PRO A 443 4.17 21.83 -0.80
C PRO A 443 2.77 22.37 -1.05
N GLU A 444 1.82 21.48 -1.34
CA GLU A 444 0.42 21.83 -1.61
C GLU A 444 0.23 22.75 -2.85
N SER A 445 1.18 22.77 -3.78
CA SER A 445 1.18 23.65 -4.97
C SER A 445 1.09 25.14 -4.62
N ASP A 446 1.57 25.54 -3.46
CA ASP A 446 1.56 26.92 -2.98
C ASP A 446 3.00 27.41 -2.79
N GLY A 447 3.41 28.41 -3.58
CA GLY A 447 4.73 29.02 -3.49
C GLY A 447 4.98 29.82 -2.21
N ASN A 448 3.94 30.04 -1.40
CA ASN A 448 4.08 30.63 -0.06
C ASN A 448 4.35 29.59 1.01
N ASN A 449 4.28 28.30 0.66
CA ASN A 449 4.64 27.25 1.60
C ASN A 449 6.12 27.01 1.56
N ASP A 450 6.71 26.96 2.75
CA ASP A 450 8.12 26.71 2.90
C ASP A 450 8.51 25.30 2.44
N THR A 451 9.73 25.20 1.96
CA THR A 451 10.33 23.90 1.64
C THR A 451 10.38 23.01 2.89
N ALA A 452 9.82 21.83 2.81
CA ALA A 452 9.83 20.86 3.89
C ALA A 452 10.89 19.78 3.70
N LEU A 453 11.58 19.43 4.78
CA LEU A 453 12.51 18.31 4.85
C LEU A 453 11.98 17.28 5.84
N VAL A 454 11.88 16.03 5.41
CA VAL A 454 11.49 14.90 6.26
C VAL A 454 12.63 13.89 6.30
N GLY A 455 13.10 13.57 7.50
CA GLY A 455 14.12 12.55 7.76
C GLY A 455 13.55 11.33 8.47
N VAL A 456 13.97 10.15 8.06
CA VAL A 456 13.46 8.88 8.57
C VAL A 456 14.59 7.90 8.85
N LEU A 457 14.54 7.24 10.00
CA LEU A 457 15.34 6.06 10.31
C LEU A 457 14.39 4.92 10.64
N ARG A 458 14.15 4.03 9.68
CA ARG A 458 13.20 2.92 9.77
C ARG A 458 13.93 1.60 10.01
N THR A 459 13.48 0.81 10.99
CA THR A 459 13.90 -0.58 11.21
C THR A 459 12.72 -1.49 10.95
N THR A 460 12.90 -2.48 10.08
CA THR A 460 11.86 -3.42 9.67
C THR A 460 12.25 -4.84 10.05
N PHE A 461 11.33 -5.54 10.68
CA PHE A 461 11.42 -6.96 11.02
C PHE A 461 10.38 -7.72 10.21
N THR A 462 10.79 -8.82 9.57
CA THR A 462 9.90 -9.72 8.81
C THR A 462 10.05 -11.15 9.31
N PHE A 463 8.96 -11.89 9.41
CA PHE A 463 8.94 -13.29 9.89
C PHE A 463 7.77 -14.09 9.31
#